data_c362ec228840356ffc2b2a50c0cd7749
#
_entry.id   c362ec228840356ffc2b2a50c0cd7749
#
_cell.length_a   1.000
_cell.length_b   1.000
_cell.length_c   1.000
_cell.angle_alpha   90.00
_cell.angle_beta   90.00
_cell.angle_gamma   90.00
#
_symmetry.space_group_name_H-M   'P 1'
#
loop_
_entity.id
_entity.type
_entity.pdbx_description
1 polymer ?
#
loop_
_entity_poly.entity_id
_entity_poly.type
_entity_poly.pdbx_seq_one_letter_code
_entity_poly.pdbx_strand_id
1 'polypeptide(L)'
;MSAWLGTATLALGRVTLRPFTVDDAEALSEVVGDPERFRWVPGVPTDVSSSRTWIEAALADPSRRIAYAVVDNTDGRLVGTTSYYDIDPGNLTAAIGYTFYTESVQGTAINPTAKYLLMRHAFEDCGAVRLVWHTHESNAQSRAAIAKLGATFEGLLRKHRRFGEGWRTTALYAMTDDDWPGARDRLLARIGR
;
A
#
# COMPACT_ATOMS: atom_id res chain seq x y z
N MET A 1 -18.46 0.51 15.99
CA MET A 1 -18.58 1.37 14.79
C MET A 1 -17.63 0.82 13.74
N SER A 2 -18.09 0.64 12.49
CA SER A 2 -17.24 0.23 11.38
C SER A 2 -16.10 1.24 11.18
N ALA A 3 -14.88 0.75 10.87
CA ALA A 3 -13.77 1.65 10.53
C ALA A 3 -14.16 2.51 9.32
N TRP A 4 -13.78 3.78 9.31
CA TRP A 4 -14.14 4.74 8.25
C TRP A 4 -13.85 4.22 6.83
N LEU A 5 -12.63 3.70 6.58
CA LEU A 5 -12.26 3.13 5.28
C LEU A 5 -12.74 1.69 5.08
N GLY A 6 -13.30 1.05 6.14
CA GLY A 6 -13.80 -0.32 6.07
C GLY A 6 -12.75 -1.37 5.65
N THR A 7 -13.19 -2.61 5.57
CA THR A 7 -12.38 -3.77 5.14
C THR A 7 -13.00 -4.47 3.93
N ALA A 8 -13.59 -3.70 3.02
CA ALA A 8 -14.25 -4.25 1.83
C ALA A 8 -13.26 -4.93 0.88
N THR A 9 -13.69 -6.00 0.23
CA THR A 9 -12.94 -6.55 -0.90
C THR A 9 -13.12 -5.65 -2.12
N LEU A 10 -12.00 -5.24 -2.74
CA LEU A 10 -11.97 -4.36 -3.91
C LEU A 10 -11.39 -5.13 -5.09
N ALA A 11 -12.04 -5.07 -6.25
CA ALA A 11 -11.58 -5.81 -7.41
C ALA A 11 -11.69 -4.99 -8.71
N LEU A 12 -10.70 -5.17 -9.59
CA LEU A 12 -10.72 -4.64 -10.95
C LEU A 12 -9.84 -5.52 -11.86
N GLY A 13 -10.46 -6.13 -12.86
CA GLY A 13 -9.74 -6.94 -13.85
C GLY A 13 -8.90 -8.05 -13.20
N ARG A 14 -7.58 -7.96 -13.38
CA ARG A 14 -6.61 -8.94 -12.87
C ARG A 14 -6.36 -8.84 -11.36
N VAL A 15 -6.82 -7.83 -10.65
CA VAL A 15 -6.45 -7.57 -9.25
C VAL A 15 -7.66 -7.65 -8.33
N THR A 16 -7.50 -8.41 -7.25
CA THR A 16 -8.38 -8.35 -6.07
C THR A 16 -7.56 -7.96 -4.85
N LEU A 17 -8.05 -6.97 -4.11
CA LEU A 17 -7.61 -6.63 -2.77
C LEU A 17 -8.62 -7.19 -1.79
N ARG A 18 -8.21 -8.11 -0.95
CA ARG A 18 -9.03 -8.66 0.14
C ARG A 18 -8.35 -8.52 1.49
N PRO A 19 -9.10 -8.48 2.59
CA PRO A 19 -8.48 -8.57 3.91
C PRO A 19 -7.58 -9.80 4.02
N PHE A 20 -6.50 -9.68 4.81
CA PHE A 20 -5.71 -10.84 5.19
C PHE A 20 -6.47 -11.76 6.13
N THR A 21 -6.12 -13.04 6.10
CA THR A 21 -6.38 -14.00 7.14
C THR A 21 -5.05 -14.59 7.65
N VAL A 22 -5.02 -15.19 8.83
CA VAL A 22 -3.80 -15.81 9.36
C VAL A 22 -3.32 -17.01 8.51
N ASP A 23 -4.22 -17.57 7.72
CA ASP A 23 -3.92 -18.69 6.81
C ASP A 23 -3.10 -18.23 5.59
N ASP A 24 -3.02 -16.93 5.33
CA ASP A 24 -2.19 -16.37 4.27
C ASP A 24 -0.68 -16.37 4.61
N ALA A 25 -0.27 -16.83 5.78
CA ALA A 25 1.11 -16.71 6.25
C ALA A 25 2.12 -17.43 5.34
N GLU A 26 1.78 -18.61 4.84
CA GLU A 26 2.62 -19.35 3.91
C GLU A 26 2.77 -18.61 2.58
N ALA A 27 1.65 -18.22 1.97
CA ALA A 27 1.64 -17.47 0.72
C ALA A 27 2.37 -16.12 0.84
N LEU A 28 2.25 -15.41 1.99
CA LEU A 28 2.96 -14.16 2.22
C LEU A 28 4.48 -14.37 2.34
N SER A 29 4.92 -15.47 2.94
CA SER A 29 6.36 -15.80 3.01
C SER A 29 6.99 -16.01 1.63
N GLU A 30 6.24 -16.61 0.70
CA GLU A 30 6.68 -16.78 -0.70
C GLU A 30 6.77 -15.46 -1.47
N VAL A 31 5.90 -14.46 -1.15
CA VAL A 31 5.93 -13.14 -1.79
C VAL A 31 7.23 -12.42 -1.55
N VAL A 32 7.81 -12.56 -0.37
CA VAL A 32 9.01 -11.81 0.01
C VAL A 32 10.23 -12.28 -0.78
N GLY A 33 10.48 -13.60 -0.86
CA GLY A 33 11.66 -14.15 -1.52
C GLY A 33 12.94 -13.59 -0.89
N ASP A 34 13.72 -12.82 -1.66
CA ASP A 34 14.94 -12.17 -1.17
C ASP A 34 14.61 -10.89 -0.34
N PRO A 35 14.89 -10.85 0.98
CA PRO A 35 14.62 -9.71 1.86
C PRO A 35 15.38 -8.44 1.47
N GLU A 36 16.56 -8.54 0.84
CA GLU A 36 17.36 -7.37 0.44
C GLU A 36 16.61 -6.46 -0.54
N ARG A 37 15.68 -7.00 -1.30
CA ARG A 37 14.81 -6.24 -2.22
C ARG A 37 13.92 -5.25 -1.47
N PHE A 38 13.68 -5.50 -0.20
CA PHE A 38 12.80 -4.70 0.67
C PHE A 38 13.55 -3.91 1.74
N ARG A 39 14.86 -3.71 1.56
CA ARG A 39 15.72 -2.98 2.53
C ARG A 39 15.17 -1.64 2.99
N TRP A 40 14.27 -1.02 2.21
CA TRP A 40 13.62 0.24 2.56
C TRP A 40 12.27 0.06 3.29
N VAL A 41 11.79 -1.17 3.46
CA VAL A 41 10.51 -1.51 4.11
C VAL A 41 10.83 -2.23 5.43
N PRO A 42 10.79 -1.54 6.59
CA PRO A 42 11.10 -2.17 7.87
C PRO A 42 10.12 -3.30 8.19
N GLY A 43 10.62 -4.38 8.78
CA GLY A 43 9.80 -5.46 9.32
C GLY A 43 9.10 -6.31 8.27
N VAL A 44 9.66 -6.42 7.06
CA VAL A 44 9.20 -7.40 6.07
C VAL A 44 9.48 -8.81 6.63
N PRO A 45 8.48 -9.70 6.63
CA PRO A 45 8.66 -11.06 7.14
C PRO A 45 9.62 -11.85 6.24
N THR A 46 10.33 -12.83 6.82
CA THR A 46 11.35 -13.63 6.12
C THR A 46 11.03 -15.12 6.05
N ASP A 47 10.00 -15.55 6.77
CA ASP A 47 9.53 -16.93 6.84
C ASP A 47 8.04 -17.00 7.21
N VAL A 48 7.47 -18.21 7.29
CA VAL A 48 6.05 -18.42 7.61
C VAL A 48 5.70 -17.92 9.02
N SER A 49 6.57 -18.10 10.01
CA SER A 49 6.31 -17.69 11.39
C SER A 49 6.27 -16.18 11.52
N SER A 50 7.25 -15.48 10.95
CA SER A 50 7.29 -14.02 10.91
C SER A 50 6.18 -13.42 10.04
N SER A 51 5.76 -14.14 8.97
CA SER A 51 4.60 -13.74 8.15
C SER A 51 3.31 -13.81 8.95
N ARG A 52 3.11 -14.86 9.75
CA ARG A 52 1.96 -14.98 10.66
C ARG A 52 1.94 -13.82 11.66
N THR A 53 3.04 -13.57 12.35
CA THR A 53 3.17 -12.45 13.30
C THR A 53 2.91 -11.10 12.64
N TRP A 54 3.40 -10.90 11.40
CA TRP A 54 3.17 -9.67 10.65
C TRP A 54 1.69 -9.49 10.30
N ILE A 55 0.99 -10.57 9.89
CA ILE A 55 -0.46 -10.54 9.61
C ILE A 55 -1.24 -10.26 10.88
N GLU A 56 -0.97 -10.95 11.96
CA GLU A 56 -1.63 -10.75 13.27
C GLU A 56 -1.49 -9.29 13.73
N ALA A 57 -0.28 -8.73 13.66
CA ALA A 57 -0.03 -7.33 13.99
C ALA A 57 -0.77 -6.37 13.04
N ALA A 58 -0.92 -6.72 11.75
CA ALA A 58 -1.65 -5.91 10.78
C ALA A 58 -3.17 -5.92 11.00
N LEU A 59 -3.70 -7.00 11.58
CA LEU A 59 -5.13 -7.18 11.87
C LEU A 59 -5.53 -6.70 13.28
N ALA A 60 -4.56 -6.46 14.16
CA ALA A 60 -4.81 -6.18 15.58
C ALA A 60 -5.64 -4.93 15.83
N ASP A 61 -5.51 -3.89 15.00
CA ASP A 61 -6.23 -2.63 15.15
C ASP A 61 -6.61 -2.01 13.79
N PRO A 62 -7.80 -2.33 13.28
CA PRO A 62 -8.28 -1.78 12.01
C PRO A 62 -8.49 -0.26 12.02
N SER A 63 -8.56 0.38 13.18
CA SER A 63 -8.63 1.86 13.28
C SER A 63 -7.29 2.52 12.93
N ARG A 64 -6.18 1.79 13.07
CA ARG A 64 -4.82 2.29 12.78
C ARG A 64 -4.27 1.80 11.45
N ARG A 65 -4.65 0.57 11.04
CA ARG A 65 -4.18 -0.03 9.80
C ARG A 65 -5.20 -1.00 9.22
N ILE A 66 -5.48 -0.88 7.93
CA ILE A 66 -6.28 -1.82 7.15
C ILE A 66 -5.36 -2.44 6.10
N ALA A 67 -5.01 -3.70 6.29
CA ALA A 67 -4.08 -4.43 5.43
C ALA A 67 -4.82 -5.31 4.42
N TYR A 68 -4.34 -5.26 3.18
CA TYR A 68 -4.89 -6.04 2.07
C TYR A 68 -3.86 -7.03 1.52
N ALA A 69 -4.29 -8.26 1.34
CA ALA A 69 -3.68 -9.21 0.43
C ALA A 69 -3.99 -8.80 -1.01
N VAL A 70 -2.96 -8.71 -1.85
CA VAL A 70 -3.11 -8.46 -3.29
C VAL A 70 -3.09 -9.79 -4.01
N VAL A 71 -4.21 -10.13 -4.62
CA VAL A 71 -4.40 -11.40 -5.34
C VAL A 71 -4.39 -11.14 -6.85
N ASP A 72 -3.62 -11.94 -7.58
CA ASP A 72 -3.68 -12.00 -9.04
C ASP A 72 -4.79 -12.95 -9.47
N ASN A 73 -5.84 -12.42 -10.07
CA ASN A 73 -7.01 -13.19 -10.49
C ASN A 73 -6.73 -14.18 -11.64
N THR A 74 -5.55 -14.10 -12.26
CA THR A 74 -5.17 -15.02 -13.35
C THR A 74 -5.01 -16.45 -12.83
N ASP A 75 -4.46 -16.61 -11.62
CA ASP A 75 -4.17 -17.90 -11.01
C ASP A 75 -4.64 -17.99 -9.54
N GLY A 76 -5.23 -16.92 -9.01
CA GLY A 76 -5.74 -16.85 -7.63
C GLY A 76 -4.64 -16.69 -6.57
N ARG A 77 -3.37 -16.46 -6.94
CA ARG A 77 -2.25 -16.40 -6.00
C ARG A 77 -2.15 -15.05 -5.31
N LEU A 78 -1.76 -15.07 -4.05
CA LEU A 78 -1.32 -13.89 -3.32
C LEU A 78 0.04 -13.45 -3.90
N VAL A 79 0.09 -12.21 -4.42
CA VAL A 79 1.29 -11.68 -5.09
C VAL A 79 1.87 -10.45 -4.42
N GLY A 80 1.25 -9.98 -3.33
CA GLY A 80 1.73 -8.82 -2.60
C GLY A 80 0.82 -8.36 -1.49
N THR A 81 1.17 -7.24 -0.91
CA THR A 81 0.40 -6.55 0.12
C THR A 81 0.40 -5.05 -0.08
N THR A 82 -0.61 -4.40 0.44
CA THR A 82 -0.72 -2.94 0.57
C THR A 82 -1.66 -2.62 1.73
N SER A 83 -1.58 -1.41 2.30
CA SER A 83 -2.42 -1.03 3.45
C SER A 83 -2.80 0.43 3.40
N TYR A 84 -3.94 0.77 4.00
CA TYR A 84 -4.12 2.07 4.63
C TYR A 84 -3.50 2.04 6.02
N TYR A 85 -2.90 3.13 6.46
CA TYR A 85 -2.37 3.31 7.81
C TYR A 85 -2.36 4.80 8.18
N ASP A 86 -2.01 5.14 9.41
CA ASP A 86 -2.12 6.52 9.93
C ASP A 86 -3.52 7.10 9.59
N ILE A 87 -4.57 6.31 9.88
CA ILE A 87 -5.97 6.60 9.53
C ILE A 87 -6.51 7.64 10.50
N ASP A 88 -6.97 8.77 9.96
CA ASP A 88 -7.58 9.87 10.72
C ASP A 88 -8.97 10.20 10.17
N PRO A 89 -10.04 9.59 10.74
CA PRO A 89 -11.41 9.84 10.30
C PRO A 89 -11.90 11.27 10.58
N GLY A 90 -11.30 11.93 11.58
CA GLY A 90 -11.67 13.30 11.94
C GLY A 90 -11.23 14.32 10.89
N ASN A 91 -10.08 14.08 10.27
CA ASN A 91 -9.54 14.89 9.18
C ASN A 91 -9.76 14.27 7.80
N LEU A 92 -10.45 13.13 7.70
CA LEU A 92 -10.68 12.37 6.45
C LEU A 92 -9.39 12.09 5.67
N THR A 93 -8.32 11.71 6.40
CA THR A 93 -7.00 11.46 5.82
C THR A 93 -6.47 10.08 6.17
N ALA A 94 -5.68 9.49 5.28
CA ALA A 94 -4.97 8.25 5.53
C ALA A 94 -3.66 8.19 4.73
N ALA A 95 -2.75 7.33 5.17
CA ALA A 95 -1.57 6.99 4.38
C ALA A 95 -1.76 5.65 3.65
N ILE A 96 -1.14 5.51 2.47
CA ILE A 96 -1.04 4.24 1.74
C ILE A 96 0.41 3.77 1.79
N GLY A 97 0.63 2.54 2.27
CA GLY A 97 1.97 1.96 2.36
C GLY A 97 1.96 0.48 2.70
N TYR A 98 3.03 0.01 3.38
CA TYR A 98 3.26 -1.41 3.63
C TYR A 98 3.12 -2.25 2.35
N THR A 99 3.64 -1.68 1.24
CA THR A 99 3.46 -2.23 -0.10
C THR A 99 4.71 -2.96 -0.53
N PHE A 100 4.55 -4.24 -0.81
CA PHE A 100 5.57 -5.04 -1.47
C PHE A 100 4.92 -6.13 -2.32
N TYR A 101 5.62 -6.60 -3.34
CA TYR A 101 5.15 -7.56 -4.32
C TYR A 101 6.20 -8.59 -4.62
N THR A 102 5.76 -9.80 -5.01
CA THR A 102 6.65 -10.79 -5.62
C THR A 102 7.29 -10.22 -6.89
N GLU A 103 8.46 -10.74 -7.24
CA GLU A 103 9.24 -10.26 -8.39
C GLU A 103 8.49 -10.39 -9.72
N SER A 104 7.79 -11.49 -9.89
CA SER A 104 7.07 -11.82 -11.13
C SER A 104 6.04 -10.79 -11.58
N VAL A 105 5.51 -9.98 -10.65
CA VAL A 105 4.51 -8.95 -10.97
C VAL A 105 5.06 -7.53 -10.96
N GLN A 106 6.37 -7.36 -10.74
CA GLN A 106 7.00 -6.03 -10.82
C GLN A 106 7.01 -5.51 -12.25
N GLY A 107 6.77 -4.22 -12.43
CA GLY A 107 6.67 -3.62 -13.77
C GLY A 107 5.36 -3.89 -14.51
N THR A 108 4.46 -4.71 -13.94
CA THR A 108 3.15 -5.02 -14.52
C THR A 108 2.06 -4.01 -14.07
N ALA A 109 0.83 -4.22 -14.56
CA ALA A 109 -0.33 -3.43 -14.15
C ALA A 109 -0.84 -3.73 -12.72
N ILE A 110 -0.31 -4.76 -12.03
CA ILE A 110 -0.79 -5.16 -10.68
C ILE A 110 -0.71 -4.01 -9.69
N ASN A 111 0.48 -3.41 -9.50
CA ASN A 111 0.64 -2.32 -8.54
C ASN A 111 -0.20 -1.07 -8.89
N PRO A 112 -0.19 -0.52 -10.12
CA PRO A 112 -1.05 0.61 -10.44
C PRO A 112 -2.54 0.31 -10.29
N THR A 113 -3.01 -0.91 -10.60
CA THR A 113 -4.41 -1.32 -10.38
C THR A 113 -4.74 -1.41 -8.89
N ALA A 114 -3.87 -2.00 -8.08
CA ALA A 114 -4.06 -2.06 -6.63
C ALA A 114 -4.12 -0.65 -6.01
N LYS A 115 -3.26 0.28 -6.46
CA LYS A 115 -3.28 1.67 -6.02
C LYS A 115 -4.53 2.41 -6.47
N TYR A 116 -4.96 2.21 -7.72
CA TYR A 116 -6.22 2.75 -8.22
C TYR A 116 -7.40 2.30 -7.35
N LEU A 117 -7.50 1.01 -7.01
CA LEU A 117 -8.57 0.46 -6.17
C LEU A 117 -8.60 1.11 -4.79
N LEU A 118 -7.46 1.25 -4.11
CA LEU A 118 -7.39 1.93 -2.81
C LEU A 118 -7.78 3.40 -2.93
N MET A 119 -7.21 4.14 -3.89
CA MET A 119 -7.49 5.57 -4.05
C MET A 119 -8.95 5.81 -4.41
N ARG A 120 -9.52 5.03 -5.35
CA ARG A 120 -10.93 5.12 -5.69
C ARG A 120 -11.82 4.89 -4.47
N HIS A 121 -11.56 3.81 -3.74
CA HIS A 121 -12.34 3.49 -2.54
C HIS A 121 -12.25 4.61 -1.49
N ALA A 122 -11.06 5.14 -1.23
CA ALA A 122 -10.91 6.21 -0.24
C ALA A 122 -11.62 7.51 -0.68
N PHE A 123 -11.38 7.98 -1.91
CA PHE A 123 -11.93 9.25 -2.37
C PHE A 123 -13.41 9.18 -2.74
N GLU A 124 -13.83 8.15 -3.50
CA GLU A 124 -15.17 8.09 -4.06
C GLU A 124 -16.18 7.41 -3.14
N ASP A 125 -15.77 6.32 -2.45
CA ASP A 125 -16.70 5.55 -1.60
C ASP A 125 -16.70 6.06 -0.15
N CYS A 126 -15.56 6.58 0.36
CA CYS A 126 -15.39 6.97 1.75
C CYS A 126 -15.22 8.49 1.98
N GLY A 127 -15.13 9.29 0.92
CA GLY A 127 -15.05 10.76 1.02
C GLY A 127 -13.73 11.26 1.64
N ALA A 128 -12.62 10.54 1.44
CA ALA A 128 -11.31 11.03 1.87
C ALA A 128 -10.99 12.35 1.17
N VAL A 129 -10.39 13.30 1.90
CA VAL A 129 -9.95 14.57 1.33
C VAL A 129 -8.45 14.57 1.02
N ARG A 130 -7.70 13.62 1.60
CA ARG A 130 -6.26 13.53 1.41
C ARG A 130 -5.74 12.12 1.63
N LEU A 131 -4.88 11.66 0.72
CA LEU A 131 -4.07 10.46 0.87
C LEU A 131 -2.59 10.81 0.82
N VAL A 132 -1.78 10.16 1.68
CA VAL A 132 -0.34 10.41 1.76
C VAL A 132 0.47 9.13 1.52
N TRP A 133 1.72 9.32 1.07
CA TRP A 133 2.73 8.27 0.93
C TRP A 133 4.02 8.69 1.60
N HIS A 134 4.56 7.78 2.40
CA HIS A 134 5.85 7.94 3.05
C HIS A 134 6.85 6.96 2.46
N THR A 135 7.97 7.43 1.97
CA THR A 135 9.06 6.56 1.53
C THR A 135 10.42 7.09 2.01
N HIS A 136 11.44 6.23 2.06
CA HIS A 136 12.80 6.68 2.36
C HIS A 136 13.26 7.66 1.28
N GLU A 137 13.94 8.76 1.65
CA GLU A 137 14.42 9.77 0.68
C GLU A 137 15.28 9.17 -0.43
N SER A 138 16.07 8.15 -0.11
CA SER A 138 16.96 7.45 -1.04
C SER A 138 16.27 6.31 -1.82
N ASN A 139 14.98 6.01 -1.55
CA ASN A 139 14.24 4.98 -2.30
C ASN A 139 13.71 5.55 -3.62
N ALA A 140 14.61 5.68 -4.61
CA ALA A 140 14.29 6.26 -5.91
C ALA A 140 13.16 5.49 -6.63
N GLN A 141 13.11 4.16 -6.50
CA GLN A 141 12.07 3.32 -7.11
C GLN A 141 10.68 3.66 -6.55
N SER A 142 10.55 3.71 -5.23
CA SER A 142 9.28 4.05 -4.58
C SER A 142 8.87 5.49 -4.88
N ARG A 143 9.80 6.45 -4.82
CA ARG A 143 9.54 7.84 -5.16
C ARG A 143 9.00 7.99 -6.60
N ALA A 144 9.64 7.33 -7.56
CA ALA A 144 9.18 7.33 -8.95
C ALA A 144 7.81 6.65 -9.11
N ALA A 145 7.56 5.54 -8.40
CA ALA A 145 6.28 4.86 -8.43
C ALA A 145 5.15 5.73 -7.88
N ILE A 146 5.37 6.43 -6.75
CA ILE A 146 4.39 7.34 -6.14
C ILE A 146 4.11 8.54 -7.05
N ALA A 147 5.15 9.17 -7.62
CA ALA A 147 4.97 10.28 -8.57
C ALA A 147 4.14 9.86 -9.80
N LYS A 148 4.33 8.62 -10.30
CA LYS A 148 3.53 8.07 -11.41
C LYS A 148 2.06 7.80 -11.07
N LEU A 149 1.67 7.84 -9.78
CA LEU A 149 0.26 7.84 -9.37
C LEU A 149 -0.39 9.22 -9.51
N GLY A 150 0.42 10.27 -9.66
CA GLY A 150 -0.02 11.66 -9.69
C GLY A 150 0.09 12.38 -8.34
N ALA A 151 0.68 11.73 -7.33
CA ALA A 151 0.89 12.37 -6.03
C ALA A 151 1.98 13.45 -6.09
N THR A 152 1.72 14.57 -5.43
CA THR A 152 2.62 15.72 -5.33
C THR A 152 3.66 15.52 -4.23
N PHE A 153 4.92 15.81 -4.50
CA PHE A 153 5.97 15.84 -3.48
C PHE A 153 5.83 17.08 -2.61
N GLU A 154 5.70 16.91 -1.30
CA GLU A 154 5.49 18.02 -0.35
C GLU A 154 6.72 18.33 0.51
N GLY A 155 7.68 17.43 0.57
CA GLY A 155 8.91 17.72 1.31
C GLY A 155 9.60 16.52 1.93
N LEU A 156 10.64 16.84 2.72
CA LEU A 156 11.44 15.87 3.47
C LEU A 156 11.21 16.02 4.97
N LEU A 157 10.78 14.96 5.60
CA LEU A 157 10.62 14.86 7.06
C LEU A 157 11.91 14.31 7.67
N ARG A 158 12.75 15.16 8.23
CA ARG A 158 14.02 14.75 8.82
C ARG A 158 13.81 13.99 10.12
N LYS A 159 14.58 12.90 10.33
CA LYS A 159 14.49 12.02 11.52
C LYS A 159 13.05 11.57 11.83
N HIS A 160 12.26 11.29 10.80
CA HIS A 160 10.82 11.02 10.93
C HIS A 160 10.52 9.69 11.61
N ARG A 161 11.29 8.64 11.31
CA ARG A 161 11.06 7.29 11.86
C ARG A 161 12.39 6.59 12.15
N ARG A 162 12.38 5.67 13.11
CA ARG A 162 13.52 4.77 13.35
C ARG A 162 13.78 3.94 12.09
N PHE A 163 15.07 3.70 11.78
CA PHE A 163 15.51 2.88 10.66
C PHE A 163 16.86 2.27 11.01
N GLY A 164 16.89 0.95 11.27
CA GLY A 164 18.04 0.31 11.89
C GLY A 164 18.38 0.97 13.24
N GLU A 165 19.65 1.22 13.47
CA GLU A 165 20.13 1.91 14.68
C GLU A 165 19.96 3.46 14.62
N GLY A 166 19.58 3.99 13.47
CA GLY A 166 19.48 5.42 13.23
C GLY A 166 18.06 5.92 12.98
N TRP A 167 17.98 7.00 12.21
CA TRP A 167 16.75 7.66 11.82
C TRP A 167 16.75 7.88 10.32
N ARG A 168 15.63 7.63 9.67
CA ARG A 168 15.46 7.96 8.25
C ARG A 168 14.88 9.36 8.06
N THR A 169 15.29 10.00 6.99
CA THR A 169 14.56 11.09 6.37
C THR A 169 13.51 10.50 5.43
N THR A 170 12.28 10.94 5.57
CA THR A 170 11.14 10.46 4.76
C THR A 170 10.78 11.48 3.71
N ALA A 171 10.68 11.06 2.47
CA ALA A 171 10.01 11.83 1.41
C ALA A 171 8.50 11.67 1.56
N LEU A 172 7.80 12.80 1.74
CA LEU A 172 6.36 12.89 1.85
C LEU A 172 5.77 13.27 0.49
N TYR A 173 4.77 12.51 0.08
CA TYR A 173 3.92 12.80 -1.08
C TYR A 173 2.47 12.78 -0.65
N ALA A 174 1.65 13.57 -1.33
CA ALA A 174 0.21 13.60 -1.10
C ALA A 174 -0.60 13.73 -2.38
N MET A 175 -1.87 13.38 -2.28
CA MET A 175 -2.91 13.63 -3.27
C MET A 175 -4.16 14.07 -2.52
N THR A 176 -4.81 15.13 -3.00
CA THR A 176 -6.09 15.61 -2.48
C THR A 176 -7.25 15.11 -3.34
N ASP A 177 -8.46 15.26 -2.86
CA ASP A 177 -9.69 15.00 -3.61
C ASP A 177 -9.79 15.85 -4.87
N ASP A 178 -9.26 17.09 -4.84
CA ASP A 178 -9.17 17.96 -6.03
C ASP A 178 -8.24 17.39 -7.12
N ASP A 179 -7.17 16.68 -6.72
CA ASP A 179 -6.21 16.06 -7.64
C ASP A 179 -6.73 14.75 -8.25
N TRP A 180 -7.63 14.07 -7.51
CA TRP A 180 -8.06 12.71 -7.81
C TRP A 180 -8.68 12.53 -9.20
N PRO A 181 -9.60 13.37 -9.70
CA PRO A 181 -10.21 13.16 -11.02
C PRO A 181 -9.17 13.05 -12.13
N GLY A 182 -8.18 13.95 -12.17
CA GLY A 182 -7.11 13.90 -13.16
C GLY A 182 -6.15 12.73 -12.97
N ALA A 183 -5.86 12.34 -11.73
CA ALA A 183 -5.02 11.18 -11.43
C ALA A 183 -5.73 9.87 -11.79
N ARG A 184 -7.03 9.76 -11.51
CA ARG A 184 -7.88 8.63 -11.87
C ARG A 184 -7.83 8.34 -13.37
N ASP A 185 -8.07 9.36 -14.18
CA ASP A 185 -8.14 9.20 -15.63
C ASP A 185 -6.79 8.75 -16.22
N ARG A 186 -5.68 9.31 -15.72
CA ARG A 186 -4.33 8.86 -16.10
C ARG A 186 -4.03 7.42 -15.67
N LEU A 187 -4.50 7.01 -14.48
CA LEU A 187 -4.31 5.64 -14.00
C LEU A 187 -5.14 4.64 -14.79
N LEU A 188 -6.40 4.96 -15.11
CA LEU A 188 -7.25 4.12 -15.96
C LEU A 188 -6.61 3.91 -17.33
N ALA A 189 -6.14 4.98 -17.99
CA ALA A 189 -5.44 4.87 -19.26
C ALA A 189 -4.18 3.99 -19.15
N ARG A 190 -3.42 4.11 -18.03
CA ARG A 190 -2.20 3.32 -17.79
C ARG A 190 -2.46 1.83 -17.58
N ILE A 191 -3.61 1.45 -17.01
CA ILE A 191 -3.99 0.05 -16.77
C ILE A 191 -4.84 -0.53 -17.92
N GLY A 192 -5.00 0.20 -19.02
CA GLY A 192 -5.71 -0.24 -20.23
C GLY A 192 -7.24 -0.24 -20.10
N ARG A 193 -7.77 0.76 -19.39
CA ARG A 193 -9.22 0.94 -19.17
C ARG A 193 -9.69 2.31 -19.64
#